data_3f1a3778a88ff83a8e1e071af654ca5b
#
_entry.id   3f1a3778a88ff83a8e1e071af654ca5b
#
_cell.length_a   1.000
_cell.length_b   1.000
_cell.length_c   1.000
_cell.angle_alpha   90.00
_cell.angle_beta   90.00
_cell.angle_gamma   90.00
#
_symmetry.space_group_name_H-M   'P 1'
#
loop_
_entity.id
_entity.type
_entity.pdbx_description
1 polymer ?
#
loop_
_entity_poly.entity_id
_entity_poly.type
_entity_poly.pdbx_seq_one_letter_code
_entity_poly.pdbx_strand_id
1 'polypeptide(L)'
;MRGVLAFVLVIFALMTPVALAQQVYTHDKVDYSFDIPSPTWRTILEPDAAHEHPEFVYGDRLDGYLTIRKEIVDAGTTPADLARRDQDLTLRFLPGFVAGKTDSFNGRLDGVTMSYEFVRTGKPMLGRTYYLQADNRTIYSLRFTGLRDKISRIRNQTDLIARTFKIK
;
A
#
# COMPACT_ATOMS: atom_id res chain seq x y z
N MET A 1 39.47 30.27 -56.50
CA MET A 1 38.51 29.21 -56.14
C MET A 1 38.46 29.16 -54.64
N ARG A 2 37.38 29.65 -53.99
CA ARG A 2 37.23 29.78 -52.53
C ARG A 2 36.28 28.68 -52.08
N GLY A 3 36.82 27.71 -51.32
CA GLY A 3 36.03 26.66 -50.67
C GLY A 3 35.38 27.14 -49.39
N VAL A 4 34.06 27.11 -49.31
CA VAL A 4 33.27 27.42 -48.11
C VAL A 4 33.11 26.13 -47.34
N LEU A 5 33.77 26.08 -46.15
CA LEU A 5 33.61 24.97 -45.20
C LEU A 5 32.33 25.22 -44.38
N ALA A 6 31.29 24.42 -44.61
CA ALA A 6 30.07 24.46 -43.84
C ALA A 6 30.25 23.66 -42.53
N PHE A 7 30.25 24.37 -41.41
CA PHE A 7 30.31 23.77 -40.05
C PHE A 7 28.88 23.38 -39.63
N VAL A 8 28.57 22.06 -39.67
CA VAL A 8 27.29 21.54 -39.16
C VAL A 8 27.41 21.33 -37.69
N LEU A 9 26.83 22.24 -36.90
CA LEU A 9 26.75 22.13 -35.44
C LEU A 9 25.62 21.18 -35.07
N VAL A 10 25.95 19.92 -34.73
CA VAL A 10 24.99 18.94 -34.20
C VAL A 10 24.77 19.24 -32.73
N ILE A 11 23.64 19.87 -32.39
CA ILE A 11 23.20 20.08 -31.02
C ILE A 11 22.57 18.75 -30.55
N PHE A 12 23.33 17.94 -29.81
CA PHE A 12 22.80 16.81 -29.04
C PHE A 12 22.06 17.37 -27.83
N ALA A 13 20.73 17.50 -27.92
CA ALA A 13 19.89 17.77 -26.77
C ALA A 13 19.99 16.58 -25.80
N LEU A 14 20.73 16.72 -24.71
CA LEU A 14 20.75 15.80 -23.60
C LEU A 14 19.36 15.81 -22.93
N MET A 15 18.48 14.92 -23.38
CA MET A 15 17.27 14.60 -22.65
C MET A 15 17.68 13.82 -21.38
N THR A 16 17.92 14.56 -20.28
CA THR A 16 18.03 13.93 -18.96
C THR A 16 16.67 13.34 -18.61
N PRO A 17 16.58 12.03 -18.34
CA PRO A 17 15.34 11.46 -17.82
C PRO A 17 15.08 12.13 -16.46
N VAL A 18 13.95 12.84 -16.35
CA VAL A 18 13.45 13.29 -15.06
C VAL A 18 13.04 12.02 -14.30
N ALA A 19 13.94 11.55 -13.45
CA ALA A 19 13.61 10.51 -12.49
C ALA A 19 12.52 11.11 -11.58
N LEU A 20 11.27 10.64 -11.72
CA LEU A 20 10.21 10.93 -10.76
C LEU A 20 10.71 10.41 -9.42
N ALA A 21 11.14 11.32 -8.55
CA ALA A 21 11.58 10.96 -7.21
C ALA A 21 10.41 10.24 -6.51
N GLN A 22 10.62 8.97 -6.17
CA GLN A 22 9.65 8.17 -5.44
C GLN A 22 9.45 8.82 -4.07
N GLN A 23 8.25 9.27 -3.77
CA GLN A 23 7.95 9.94 -2.51
C GLN A 23 7.92 8.89 -1.39
N VAL A 24 8.70 9.11 -0.33
CA VAL A 24 8.68 8.26 0.86
C VAL A 24 7.77 8.89 1.91
N TYR A 25 6.79 8.13 2.39
CA TYR A 25 6.05 8.53 3.58
C TYR A 25 6.86 8.22 4.83
N THR A 26 7.00 9.22 5.68
CA THR A 26 7.56 9.12 7.03
C THR A 26 6.96 10.21 7.90
N HIS A 27 6.71 9.93 9.19
CA HIS A 27 6.16 10.89 10.14
C HIS A 27 6.70 10.58 11.54
N ASP A 28 6.98 11.60 12.36
CA ASP A 28 7.65 11.43 13.67
C ASP A 28 6.84 10.60 14.68
N LYS A 29 5.52 10.62 14.57
CA LYS A 29 4.62 9.88 15.47
C LYS A 29 4.42 8.40 15.10
N VAL A 30 4.99 7.93 13.98
CA VAL A 30 4.93 6.51 13.60
C VAL A 30 6.34 5.93 13.49
N ASP A 31 6.46 4.64 13.79
CA ASP A 31 7.72 3.91 13.82
C ASP A 31 8.05 3.19 12.50
N TYR A 32 7.40 3.58 11.40
CA TYR A 32 7.58 2.99 10.07
C TYR A 32 7.67 4.04 8.96
N SER A 33 8.08 3.58 7.79
CA SER A 33 8.06 4.34 6.54
C SER A 33 7.79 3.41 5.36
N PHE A 34 7.33 3.97 4.24
CA PHE A 34 7.10 3.24 2.98
C PHE A 34 7.08 4.20 1.80
N ASP A 35 7.20 3.65 0.59
CA ASP A 35 7.19 4.44 -0.64
C ASP A 35 5.75 4.70 -1.10
N ILE A 36 5.48 5.94 -1.50
CA ILE A 36 4.23 6.34 -2.16
C ILE A 36 4.39 6.16 -3.67
N PRO A 37 3.65 5.24 -4.32
CA PRO A 37 3.87 4.86 -5.72
C PRO A 37 3.55 5.95 -6.74
N SER A 38 2.64 6.85 -6.40
CA SER A 38 2.22 7.93 -7.30
C SER A 38 1.62 9.10 -6.52
N PRO A 39 1.61 10.31 -7.10
CA PRO A 39 1.01 11.49 -6.46
C PRO A 39 -0.53 11.40 -6.32
N THR A 40 -1.17 10.39 -6.91
CA THR A 40 -2.61 10.12 -6.73
C THR A 40 -2.91 9.61 -5.31
N TRP A 41 -1.93 9.00 -4.63
CA TRP A 41 -2.03 8.69 -3.21
C TRP A 41 -1.89 9.96 -2.37
N ARG A 42 -2.83 10.19 -1.50
CA ARG A 42 -2.84 11.37 -0.61
C ARG A 42 -3.15 10.94 0.81
N THR A 43 -2.45 11.52 1.78
CA THR A 43 -2.82 11.44 3.18
C THR A 43 -4.10 12.23 3.40
N ILE A 44 -5.08 11.64 4.08
CA ILE A 44 -6.34 12.30 4.46
C ILE A 44 -6.50 12.43 5.97
N LEU A 45 -5.67 11.72 6.71
CA LEU A 45 -5.56 11.80 8.15
C LEU A 45 -4.10 11.61 8.55
N GLU A 46 -3.54 12.57 9.26
CA GLU A 46 -2.20 12.46 9.84
C GLU A 46 -2.27 11.91 11.26
N PRO A 47 -1.22 11.23 11.76
CA PRO A 47 -1.18 10.73 13.13
C PRO A 47 -1.26 11.87 14.15
N ASP A 48 -2.17 11.76 15.10
CA ASP A 48 -2.33 12.70 16.20
C ASP A 48 -2.56 11.98 17.54
N ALA A 49 -3.05 12.66 18.56
CA ALA A 49 -3.32 12.06 19.88
C ALA A 49 -4.54 11.11 19.86
N ALA A 50 -5.45 11.26 18.90
CA ALA A 50 -6.64 10.44 18.75
C ALA A 50 -6.48 9.34 17.69
N HIS A 51 -5.57 9.53 16.76
CA HIS A 51 -5.33 8.64 15.61
C HIS A 51 -3.86 8.22 15.57
N GLU A 52 -3.58 7.00 15.98
CA GLU A 52 -2.21 6.47 16.06
C GLU A 52 -1.54 6.30 14.68
N HIS A 53 -2.34 6.13 13.63
CA HIS A 53 -1.85 5.83 12.28
C HIS A 53 -2.50 6.74 11.22
N PRO A 54 -1.77 7.09 10.16
CA PRO A 54 -2.30 7.85 9.04
C PRO A 54 -3.28 7.02 8.21
N GLU A 55 -4.16 7.73 7.50
CA GLU A 55 -5.03 7.17 6.48
C GLU A 55 -4.72 7.79 5.12
N PHE A 56 -4.80 6.97 4.08
CA PHE A 56 -4.51 7.41 2.70
C PHE A 56 -5.65 7.05 1.76
N VAL A 57 -5.79 7.84 0.70
CA VAL A 57 -6.66 7.51 -0.43
C VAL A 57 -5.91 7.57 -1.75
N TYR A 58 -6.28 6.69 -2.67
CA TYR A 58 -5.94 6.78 -4.09
C TYR A 58 -7.11 7.44 -4.81
N GLY A 59 -6.96 8.72 -5.19
CA GLY A 59 -8.10 9.50 -5.67
C GLY A 59 -9.10 9.80 -4.55
N ASP A 60 -10.04 8.90 -4.30
CA ASP A 60 -10.99 8.98 -3.19
C ASP A 60 -11.10 7.63 -2.42
N ARG A 61 -11.97 7.59 -1.38
CA ARG A 61 -12.16 6.39 -0.53
C ARG A 61 -12.78 5.20 -1.28
N LEU A 62 -13.45 5.43 -2.39
CA LEU A 62 -14.04 4.37 -3.21
C LEU A 62 -13.06 3.85 -4.26
N ASP A 63 -12.10 4.68 -4.72
CA ASP A 63 -11.08 4.29 -5.67
C ASP A 63 -9.97 3.48 -4.99
N GLY A 64 -9.57 3.87 -3.78
CA GLY A 64 -8.61 3.17 -2.95
C GLY A 64 -8.45 3.84 -1.59
N TYR A 65 -8.58 3.07 -0.52
CA TYR A 65 -8.46 3.55 0.85
C TYR A 65 -7.55 2.62 1.65
N LEU A 66 -6.46 3.18 2.17
CA LEU A 66 -5.49 2.47 3.01
C LEU A 66 -5.65 2.89 4.46
N THR A 67 -5.83 1.89 5.32
CA THR A 67 -5.68 2.01 6.78
C THR A 67 -4.55 1.12 7.26
N ILE A 68 -3.80 1.60 8.25
CA ILE A 68 -2.69 0.88 8.87
C ILE A 68 -3.06 0.61 10.33
N ARG A 69 -2.70 -0.56 10.84
CA ARG A 69 -2.84 -0.90 12.26
C ARG A 69 -1.59 -1.62 12.74
N LYS A 70 -1.20 -1.36 13.97
CA LYS A 70 -0.18 -2.09 14.70
C LYS A 70 -0.88 -3.03 15.69
N GLU A 71 -0.62 -4.31 15.56
CA GLU A 71 -1.19 -5.36 16.43
C GLU A 71 -0.09 -5.93 17.32
N ILE A 72 -0.27 -5.81 18.62
CA ILE A 72 0.57 -6.51 19.58
C ILE A 72 -0.06 -7.87 19.84
N VAL A 73 0.69 -8.92 19.58
CA VAL A 73 0.22 -10.31 19.64
C VAL A 73 1.05 -11.14 20.63
N ASP A 74 0.53 -12.32 21.00
CA ASP A 74 1.29 -13.27 21.78
C ASP A 74 2.48 -13.80 20.97
N ALA A 75 3.59 -14.08 21.69
CA ALA A 75 4.79 -14.63 21.06
C ALA A 75 4.48 -15.93 20.31
N GLY A 76 4.93 -16.01 19.07
CA GLY A 76 4.66 -17.16 18.19
C GLY A 76 3.39 -17.02 17.33
N THR A 77 2.56 -15.97 17.53
CA THR A 77 1.46 -15.67 16.60
C THR A 77 2.03 -15.27 15.25
N THR A 78 1.59 -15.96 14.21
CA THR A 78 2.04 -15.69 12.85
C THR A 78 1.12 -14.68 12.13
N PRO A 79 1.57 -14.02 11.05
CA PRO A 79 0.71 -13.21 10.19
C PRO A 79 -0.50 -13.99 9.64
N ALA A 80 -0.35 -15.29 9.36
CA ALA A 80 -1.44 -16.14 8.91
C ALA A 80 -2.49 -16.39 10.01
N ASP A 81 -2.07 -16.51 11.27
CA ASP A 81 -3.00 -16.65 12.39
C ASP A 81 -3.80 -15.37 12.61
N LEU A 82 -3.12 -14.21 12.52
CA LEU A 82 -3.80 -12.91 12.61
C LEU A 82 -4.79 -12.72 11.45
N ALA A 83 -4.41 -13.07 10.22
CA ALA A 83 -5.29 -12.98 9.05
C ALA A 83 -6.55 -13.84 9.23
N ARG A 84 -6.39 -15.08 9.72
CA ARG A 84 -7.52 -15.99 10.02
C ARG A 84 -8.40 -15.42 11.11
N ARG A 85 -7.81 -14.93 12.22
CA ARG A 85 -8.55 -14.29 13.31
C ARG A 85 -9.36 -13.08 12.82
N ASP A 86 -8.77 -12.22 12.00
CA ASP A 86 -9.44 -11.04 11.43
C ASP A 86 -10.59 -11.46 10.50
N GLN A 87 -10.39 -12.49 9.68
CA GLN A 87 -11.46 -13.06 8.86
C GLN A 87 -12.61 -13.56 9.71
N ASP A 88 -12.35 -14.35 10.75
CA ASP A 88 -13.37 -15.02 11.56
C ASP A 88 -14.11 -14.07 12.50
N LEU A 89 -13.43 -13.05 13.01
CA LEU A 89 -13.98 -12.15 14.04
C LEU A 89 -14.47 -10.80 13.49
N THR A 90 -14.07 -10.43 12.27
CA THR A 90 -14.36 -9.11 11.72
C THR A 90 -14.92 -9.18 10.30
N LEU A 91 -14.17 -9.75 9.36
CA LEU A 91 -14.49 -9.61 7.93
C LEU A 91 -15.70 -10.44 7.51
N ARG A 92 -15.88 -11.63 8.08
CA ARG A 92 -17.02 -12.50 7.77
C ARG A 92 -18.41 -11.88 8.02
N PHE A 93 -18.45 -10.82 8.84
CA PHE A 93 -19.69 -10.10 9.14
C PHE A 93 -19.97 -8.93 8.18
N LEU A 94 -19.06 -8.66 7.25
CA LEU A 94 -19.32 -7.67 6.20
C LEU A 94 -20.43 -8.17 5.28
N PRO A 95 -21.37 -7.31 4.86
CA PRO A 95 -22.44 -7.69 3.94
C PRO A 95 -21.87 -8.29 2.66
N GLY A 96 -22.38 -9.46 2.24
CA GLY A 96 -21.93 -10.13 1.02
C GLY A 96 -20.47 -10.57 1.04
N PHE A 97 -19.91 -10.85 2.23
CA PHE A 97 -18.52 -11.30 2.37
C PHE A 97 -18.25 -12.58 1.59
N VAL A 98 -17.19 -12.56 0.79
CA VAL A 98 -16.63 -13.72 0.10
C VAL A 98 -15.13 -13.76 0.38
N ALA A 99 -14.67 -14.82 1.03
CA ALA A 99 -13.24 -15.03 1.26
C ALA A 99 -12.51 -15.23 -0.08
N GLY A 100 -11.41 -14.53 -0.26
CA GLY A 100 -10.49 -14.73 -1.37
C GLY A 100 -9.28 -15.57 -0.96
N LYS A 101 -8.17 -15.40 -1.69
CA LYS A 101 -6.93 -16.12 -1.43
C LYS A 101 -6.13 -15.47 -0.31
N THR A 102 -5.45 -16.34 0.45
CA THR A 102 -4.36 -15.94 1.33
C THR A 102 -3.08 -16.52 0.76
N ASP A 103 -2.13 -15.65 0.43
CA ASP A 103 -0.85 -16.01 -0.20
C ASP A 103 0.30 -15.51 0.67
N SER A 104 1.45 -16.17 0.62
CA SER A 104 2.70 -15.68 1.21
C SER A 104 3.08 -14.34 0.58
N PHE A 105 3.63 -13.45 1.39
CA PHE A 105 4.09 -12.15 0.95
C PHE A 105 5.53 -11.90 1.43
N ASN A 106 6.39 -11.47 0.50
CA ASN A 106 7.78 -11.14 0.77
C ASN A 106 8.04 -9.67 0.42
N GLY A 107 8.59 -8.92 1.35
CA GLY A 107 8.93 -7.52 1.22
C GLY A 107 10.12 -7.14 2.10
N ARG A 108 10.13 -5.91 2.60
CA ARG A 108 11.06 -5.53 3.69
C ARG A 108 10.69 -6.23 5.00
N LEU A 109 9.40 -6.47 5.18
CA LEU A 109 8.84 -7.34 6.19
C LEU A 109 8.12 -8.48 5.47
N ASP A 110 8.32 -9.70 5.94
CA ASP A 110 7.64 -10.88 5.43
C ASP A 110 6.28 -11.05 6.11
N GLY A 111 5.38 -11.77 5.45
CA GLY A 111 4.06 -12.00 5.98
C GLY A 111 3.12 -12.73 5.03
N VAL A 112 1.84 -12.37 5.10
CA VAL A 112 0.82 -12.88 4.18
C VAL A 112 -0.03 -11.74 3.63
N THR A 113 -0.61 -11.95 2.46
CA THR A 113 -1.66 -11.10 1.91
C THR A 113 -2.95 -11.87 1.81
N MET A 114 -4.06 -11.25 2.20
CA MET A 114 -5.41 -11.83 2.10
C MET A 114 -6.30 -10.90 1.29
N SER A 115 -7.02 -11.44 0.32
CA SER A 115 -8.05 -10.73 -0.43
C SER A 115 -9.44 -11.21 -0.05
N TYR A 116 -10.44 -10.35 -0.16
CA TYR A 116 -11.85 -10.67 0.11
C TYR A 116 -12.76 -9.69 -0.62
N GLU A 117 -13.97 -10.14 -0.95
CA GLU A 117 -15.02 -9.29 -1.51
C GLU A 117 -16.10 -9.02 -0.48
N PHE A 118 -16.79 -7.90 -0.60
CA PHE A 118 -17.94 -7.53 0.22
C PHE A 118 -18.82 -6.49 -0.48
N VAL A 119 -19.96 -6.15 0.11
CA VAL A 119 -20.86 -5.13 -0.41
C VAL A 119 -20.93 -3.95 0.56
N ARG A 120 -20.77 -2.72 0.06
CA ARG A 120 -21.00 -1.50 0.83
C ARG A 120 -21.96 -0.59 0.07
N THR A 121 -23.11 -0.26 0.68
CA THR A 121 -24.17 0.56 0.05
C THR A 121 -24.54 0.09 -1.36
N GLY A 122 -24.73 -1.23 -1.51
CA GLY A 122 -25.09 -1.87 -2.80
C GLY A 122 -23.98 -1.97 -3.83
N LYS A 123 -22.76 -1.52 -3.52
CA LYS A 123 -21.61 -1.55 -4.45
C LYS A 123 -20.68 -2.72 -4.13
N PRO A 124 -20.18 -3.45 -5.17
CA PRO A 124 -19.19 -4.50 -4.97
C PRO A 124 -17.85 -3.89 -4.60
N MET A 125 -17.33 -4.28 -3.46
CA MET A 125 -16.06 -3.85 -2.90
C MET A 125 -15.03 -4.98 -2.93
N LEU A 126 -13.76 -4.63 -2.98
CA LEU A 126 -12.62 -5.52 -2.78
C LEU A 126 -11.79 -5.00 -1.62
N GLY A 127 -11.46 -5.89 -0.70
CA GLY A 127 -10.45 -5.69 0.33
C GLY A 127 -9.20 -6.50 0.03
N ARG A 128 -8.03 -5.91 0.29
CA ARG A 128 -6.72 -6.56 0.25
C ARG A 128 -5.94 -6.14 1.48
N THR A 129 -5.61 -7.08 2.34
CA THR A 129 -4.87 -6.79 3.57
C THR A 129 -3.53 -7.52 3.54
N TYR A 130 -2.46 -6.80 3.85
CA TYR A 130 -1.13 -7.35 4.11
C TYR A 130 -0.92 -7.40 5.61
N TYR A 131 -0.55 -8.56 6.12
CA TYR A 131 -0.18 -8.77 7.52
C TYR A 131 1.32 -9.01 7.55
N LEU A 132 2.07 -8.04 8.06
CA LEU A 132 3.54 -7.97 7.98
C LEU A 132 4.16 -8.14 9.35
N GLN A 133 5.05 -9.13 9.50
CA GLN A 133 5.73 -9.42 10.76
C GLN A 133 6.86 -8.43 11.00
N ALA A 134 6.76 -7.60 12.02
CA ALA A 134 7.83 -6.68 12.39
C ALA A 134 8.84 -7.32 13.36
N ASP A 135 8.31 -8.06 14.35
CA ASP A 135 9.09 -8.83 15.32
C ASP A 135 8.24 -10.00 15.88
N ASN A 136 8.71 -10.69 16.91
CA ASN A 136 8.03 -11.87 17.46
C ASN A 136 6.68 -11.58 18.17
N ARG A 137 6.32 -10.31 18.37
CA ARG A 137 5.10 -9.86 19.04
C ARG A 137 4.37 -8.71 18.34
N THR A 138 4.87 -8.26 17.19
CA THR A 138 4.31 -7.11 16.48
C THR A 138 4.04 -7.46 15.04
N ILE A 139 2.79 -7.29 14.60
CA ILE A 139 2.35 -7.44 13.23
C ILE A 139 1.66 -6.14 12.79
N TYR A 140 2.02 -5.64 11.62
CA TYR A 140 1.31 -4.53 10.98
C TYR A 140 0.30 -5.06 9.98
N SER A 141 -0.91 -4.53 10.01
CA SER A 141 -1.92 -4.79 8.98
C SER A 141 -2.12 -3.54 8.10
N LEU A 142 -1.81 -3.67 6.82
CA LEU A 142 -2.07 -2.66 5.80
C LEU A 142 -3.31 -3.08 5.02
N ARG A 143 -4.45 -2.44 5.28
CA ARG A 143 -5.72 -2.78 4.66
C ARG A 143 -6.10 -1.79 3.58
N PHE A 144 -6.17 -2.28 2.35
CA PHE A 144 -6.64 -1.54 1.19
C PHE A 144 -8.08 -1.96 0.88
N THR A 145 -8.98 -0.99 0.73
CA THR A 145 -10.38 -1.23 0.34
C THR A 145 -10.81 -0.22 -0.72
N GLY A 146 -11.75 -0.61 -1.57
CA GLY A 146 -12.33 0.25 -2.59
C GLY A 146 -13.28 -0.53 -3.48
N LEU A 147 -13.82 0.10 -4.52
CA LEU A 147 -14.60 -0.59 -5.55
C LEU A 147 -13.75 -1.70 -6.17
N ARG A 148 -14.37 -2.87 -6.39
CA ARG A 148 -13.67 -4.08 -6.84
C ARG A 148 -12.79 -3.86 -8.08
N ASP A 149 -13.33 -3.19 -9.10
CA ASP A 149 -12.60 -2.89 -10.34
C ASP A 149 -11.45 -1.88 -10.13
N LYS A 150 -11.60 -0.95 -9.20
CA LYS A 150 -10.60 0.08 -8.90
C LYS A 150 -9.40 -0.51 -8.15
N ILE A 151 -9.64 -1.22 -7.05
CA ILE A 151 -8.57 -1.88 -6.27
C ILE A 151 -7.81 -2.89 -7.13
N SER A 152 -8.51 -3.63 -8.00
CA SER A 152 -7.86 -4.58 -8.91
C SER A 152 -6.84 -3.91 -9.84
N ARG A 153 -7.16 -2.70 -10.34
CA ARG A 153 -6.27 -1.94 -11.24
C ARG A 153 -5.02 -1.40 -10.54
N ILE A 154 -5.11 -1.06 -9.28
CA ILE A 154 -3.99 -0.50 -8.50
C ILE A 154 -3.22 -1.55 -7.69
N ARG A 155 -3.44 -2.84 -7.96
CA ARG A 155 -2.80 -3.94 -7.23
C ARG A 155 -1.28 -3.77 -7.11
N ASN A 156 -0.59 -3.42 -8.20
CA ASN A 156 0.86 -3.22 -8.19
C ASN A 156 1.29 -2.08 -7.27
N GLN A 157 0.45 -1.06 -7.10
CA GLN A 157 0.72 0.05 -6.20
C GLN A 157 0.51 -0.36 -4.73
N THR A 158 -0.55 -1.13 -4.42
CA THR A 158 -0.74 -1.67 -3.07
C THR A 158 0.39 -2.63 -2.69
N ASP A 159 0.83 -3.48 -3.64
CA ASP A 159 1.98 -4.38 -3.46
C ASP A 159 3.28 -3.57 -3.21
N LEU A 160 3.51 -2.46 -3.92
CA LEU A 160 4.70 -1.62 -3.72
C LEU A 160 4.73 -0.98 -2.33
N ILE A 161 3.61 -0.40 -1.87
CA ILE A 161 3.50 0.15 -0.52
C ILE A 161 3.85 -0.92 0.52
N ALA A 162 3.26 -2.11 0.40
CA ALA A 162 3.52 -3.20 1.34
C ALA A 162 4.96 -3.73 1.27
N ARG A 163 5.57 -3.83 0.06
CA ARG A 163 6.96 -4.31 -0.12
C ARG A 163 7.99 -3.35 0.45
N THR A 164 7.72 -2.06 0.42
CA THR A 164 8.65 -1.03 0.89
C THR A 164 8.40 -0.63 2.35
N PHE A 165 7.31 -1.12 2.94
CA PHE A 165 7.00 -0.89 4.35
C PHE A 165 8.10 -1.45 5.25
N LYS A 166 8.68 -0.59 6.08
CA LYS A 166 9.79 -0.95 6.99
C LYS A 166 9.67 -0.20 8.30
N ILE A 167 10.16 -0.80 9.35
CA ILE A 167 10.33 -0.16 10.66
C ILE A 167 11.57 0.75 10.62
N LYS A 168 11.50 1.87 11.33
CA LYS A 168 12.59 2.85 11.46
C LYS A 168 13.66 2.38 12.44
#